data_1f3fdf34e63e8c4ad280f608469ca368
#
_entry.id   1f3fdf34e63e8c4ad280f608469ca368
#
_cell.length_a   1.000
_cell.length_b   1.000
_cell.length_c   1.000
_cell.angle_alpha   90.00
_cell.angle_beta   90.00
_cell.angle_gamma   90.00
#
_symmetry.space_group_name_H-M   'P 1'
#
loop_
_entity.id
_entity.type
_entity.pdbx_description
1 polymer ?
#
loop_
_entity_poly.entity_id
_entity_poly.type
_entity_poly.pdbx_seq_one_letter_code
_entity_poly.pdbx_strand_id
1 'polypeptide(L)'
;MLDANIKAQLQSYFTKLRRPIVLKAALDGSQDATNIEALLKEVAELSDKISYEVESDASVRRPSFTVAPQGGHEGIRFACLPMSHEFTSFVLALLQTGGHPAKISDEESRQIAALKGPLNFEVFISLSCHNCPEVVQALDLISILNPNATVTVIDGALFREEAAGRNVMAVPTVFLNGQSFLSGRRELSEILAKLDTSVAEAAQASISAKAPFDVLVVGSGPAGSTAAIYAARKGLRTGIVADRLGGQVNETADIENFTSILKTDGTALAGNFTAHLKSYDIDIITPHSVAKIEREGDMWRLVLENGSELRSKTIIAASGARWKQLEVPGEEEFKGRGVAYCPHCDGPLFKGKRVAVVGGGNSGVEAAIDLAGIASSVVLLQRGSELTALAPERHRQVPCQHLQAHGLEQA
;
A
#
# COMPACT_ATOMS: atom_id res chain seq x y z
N MET A 1 -18.19 0.52 27.79
CA MET A 1 -17.08 0.09 26.94
C MET A 1 -16.29 1.29 26.41
N LEU A 2 -16.99 2.33 26.00
CA LEU A 2 -16.38 3.58 25.54
C LEU A 2 -16.10 4.51 26.72
N ASP A 3 -14.91 5.09 26.78
CA ASP A 3 -14.60 6.12 27.78
C ASP A 3 -15.30 7.46 27.46
N ALA A 4 -15.29 8.39 28.41
CA ALA A 4 -16.01 9.66 28.30
C ALA A 4 -15.47 10.54 27.14
N ASN A 5 -14.16 10.48 26.86
CA ASN A 5 -13.56 11.27 25.78
C ASN A 5 -13.99 10.74 24.41
N ILE A 6 -13.97 9.41 24.24
CA ILE A 6 -14.43 8.75 22.99
C ILE A 6 -15.93 9.07 22.79
N LYS A 7 -16.76 8.96 23.83
CA LYS A 7 -18.19 9.30 23.73
C LYS A 7 -18.41 10.76 23.29
N ALA A 8 -17.69 11.71 23.86
CA ALA A 8 -17.77 13.12 23.48
C ALA A 8 -17.34 13.37 22.01
N GLN A 9 -16.28 12.69 21.58
CA GLN A 9 -15.84 12.77 20.18
C GLN A 9 -16.88 12.18 19.21
N LEU A 10 -17.44 11.01 19.53
CA LEU A 10 -18.48 10.38 18.73
C LEU A 10 -19.73 11.26 18.65
N GLN A 11 -20.18 11.85 19.75
CA GLN A 11 -21.29 12.79 19.76
C GLN A 11 -21.03 13.96 18.80
N SER A 12 -19.83 14.53 18.84
CA SER A 12 -19.42 15.58 17.91
C SER A 12 -19.46 15.12 16.44
N TYR A 13 -19.01 13.90 16.16
CA TYR A 13 -19.05 13.34 14.79
C TYR A 13 -20.48 13.06 14.34
N PHE A 14 -21.35 12.56 15.21
CA PHE A 14 -22.73 12.22 14.87
C PHE A 14 -23.61 13.42 14.61
N THR A 15 -23.19 14.63 14.98
CA THR A 15 -23.87 15.88 14.50
C THR A 15 -23.83 15.99 12.98
N LYS A 16 -22.88 15.33 12.30
CA LYS A 16 -22.70 15.31 10.84
C LYS A 16 -23.59 14.30 10.12
N LEU A 17 -24.31 13.43 10.84
CA LEU A 17 -25.26 12.50 10.24
C LEU A 17 -26.39 13.25 9.57
N ARG A 18 -26.66 12.95 8.31
CA ARG A 18 -27.70 13.59 7.48
C ARG A 18 -28.98 12.78 7.40
N ARG A 19 -28.89 11.46 7.62
CA ARG A 19 -30.01 10.51 7.61
C ARG A 19 -29.91 9.54 8.76
N PRO A 20 -31.04 8.99 9.25
CA PRO A 20 -31.03 7.98 10.32
C PRO A 20 -30.43 6.67 9.83
N ILE A 21 -29.75 5.98 10.75
CA ILE A 21 -29.15 4.67 10.58
C ILE A 21 -29.66 3.69 11.62
N VAL A 22 -29.65 2.41 11.29
CA VAL A 22 -30.02 1.32 12.20
C VAL A 22 -28.81 0.38 12.39
N LEU A 23 -28.55 0.02 13.63
CA LEU A 23 -27.63 -1.03 14.06
C LEU A 23 -28.45 -2.26 14.41
N LYS A 24 -28.39 -3.31 13.54
CA LYS A 24 -29.22 -4.50 13.72
C LYS A 24 -28.34 -5.69 14.11
N ALA A 25 -28.48 -6.15 15.34
CA ALA A 25 -27.60 -7.13 15.96
C ALA A 25 -28.17 -8.57 15.87
N ALA A 26 -27.36 -9.48 15.33
CA ALA A 26 -27.58 -10.91 15.32
C ALA A 26 -26.75 -11.57 16.45
N LEU A 27 -27.40 -11.91 17.55
CA LEU A 27 -26.75 -12.38 18.78
C LEU A 27 -26.94 -13.88 18.96
N ASP A 28 -25.97 -14.56 19.60
CA ASP A 28 -25.99 -16.00 19.91
C ASP A 28 -25.90 -16.32 21.40
N GLY A 29 -25.90 -15.28 22.26
CA GLY A 29 -25.79 -15.43 23.71
C GLY A 29 -24.37 -15.63 24.23
N SER A 30 -23.34 -15.60 23.38
CA SER A 30 -21.94 -15.65 23.77
C SER A 30 -21.49 -14.38 24.50
N GLN A 31 -20.30 -14.42 25.11
CA GLN A 31 -19.68 -13.23 25.73
C GLN A 31 -19.40 -12.15 24.67
N ASP A 32 -18.99 -12.57 23.48
CA ASP A 32 -18.75 -11.64 22.36
C ASP A 32 -20.04 -10.97 21.89
N ALA A 33 -21.14 -11.72 21.80
CA ALA A 33 -22.47 -11.17 21.54
C ALA A 33 -22.88 -10.12 22.58
N THR A 34 -22.64 -10.40 23.87
CA THR A 34 -22.92 -9.46 24.96
C THR A 34 -22.10 -8.19 24.84
N ASN A 35 -20.81 -8.30 24.49
CA ASN A 35 -19.92 -7.16 24.30
C ASN A 35 -20.33 -6.32 23.07
N ILE A 36 -20.69 -6.98 21.95
CA ILE A 36 -21.22 -6.30 20.76
C ILE A 36 -22.49 -5.54 21.11
N GLU A 37 -23.43 -6.18 21.76
CA GLU A 37 -24.71 -5.56 22.17
C GLU A 37 -24.48 -4.32 23.02
N ALA A 38 -23.59 -4.42 24.02
CA ALA A 38 -23.26 -3.32 24.91
C ALA A 38 -22.66 -2.13 24.13
N LEU A 39 -21.74 -2.38 23.19
CA LEU A 39 -21.18 -1.34 22.33
C LEU A 39 -22.26 -0.65 21.50
N LEU A 40 -23.13 -1.43 20.85
CA LEU A 40 -24.15 -0.89 19.95
C LEU A 40 -25.18 -0.04 20.69
N LYS A 41 -25.59 -0.47 21.89
CA LYS A 41 -26.48 0.32 22.75
C LYS A 41 -25.82 1.62 23.20
N GLU A 42 -24.55 1.58 23.66
CA GLU A 42 -23.81 2.80 24.00
C GLU A 42 -23.70 3.78 22.82
N VAL A 43 -23.47 3.28 21.60
CA VAL A 43 -23.38 4.10 20.39
C VAL A 43 -24.74 4.67 20.00
N ALA A 44 -25.81 3.90 20.10
CA ALA A 44 -27.17 4.36 19.80
C ALA A 44 -27.64 5.48 20.75
N GLU A 45 -27.22 5.45 22.01
CA GLU A 45 -27.53 6.51 23.01
C GLU A 45 -26.84 7.84 22.69
N LEU A 46 -25.82 7.88 21.82
CA LEU A 46 -25.08 9.10 21.50
C LEU A 46 -25.74 9.99 20.45
N SER A 47 -26.79 9.52 19.75
CA SER A 47 -27.50 10.29 18.73
C SER A 47 -28.91 9.77 18.48
N ASP A 48 -29.88 10.67 18.36
CA ASP A 48 -31.26 10.38 17.98
C ASP A 48 -31.40 9.83 16.53
N LYS A 49 -30.35 9.92 15.75
CA LYS A 49 -30.27 9.37 14.39
C LYS A 49 -29.72 7.95 14.33
N ILE A 50 -29.40 7.35 15.47
CA ILE A 50 -28.89 5.97 15.52
C ILE A 50 -29.85 5.14 16.33
N SER A 51 -30.44 4.11 15.72
CA SER A 51 -31.30 3.15 16.41
C SER A 51 -30.62 1.79 16.52
N TYR A 52 -31.03 1.04 17.56
CA TYR A 52 -30.60 -0.34 17.80
C TYR A 52 -31.79 -1.29 17.65
N GLU A 53 -31.60 -2.37 16.91
CA GLU A 53 -32.57 -3.43 16.70
C GLU A 53 -31.92 -4.81 16.82
N VAL A 54 -32.74 -5.85 17.07
CA VAL A 54 -32.28 -7.23 17.11
C VAL A 54 -32.68 -7.94 15.80
N GLU A 55 -31.73 -8.65 15.19
CA GLU A 55 -31.95 -9.43 13.97
C GLU A 55 -32.73 -10.70 14.28
N SER A 56 -33.85 -10.88 13.59
CA SER A 56 -34.70 -12.05 13.71
C SER A 56 -34.32 -13.19 12.76
N ASP A 57 -33.61 -12.91 11.66
CA ASP A 57 -33.21 -13.93 10.70
C ASP A 57 -32.13 -14.85 11.31
N ALA A 58 -32.50 -16.15 11.44
CA ALA A 58 -31.60 -17.15 12.01
C ALA A 58 -30.48 -17.60 11.05
N SER A 59 -30.58 -17.26 9.77
CA SER A 59 -29.59 -17.67 8.76
C SER A 59 -28.34 -16.82 8.74
N VAL A 60 -28.35 -15.63 9.37
CA VAL A 60 -27.20 -14.72 9.39
C VAL A 60 -26.14 -15.18 10.37
N ARG A 61 -24.87 -14.86 10.06
CA ARG A 61 -23.70 -15.17 10.91
C ARG A 61 -23.86 -14.52 12.29
N ARG A 62 -23.57 -15.28 13.36
CA ARG A 62 -23.67 -14.86 14.76
C ARG A 62 -22.38 -15.15 15.50
N PRO A 63 -21.92 -14.26 16.43
CA PRO A 63 -22.45 -12.93 16.64
C PRO A 63 -22.04 -11.96 15.52
N SER A 64 -22.93 -11.05 15.14
CA SER A 64 -22.63 -9.99 14.15
C SER A 64 -23.64 -8.86 14.26
N PHE A 65 -23.42 -7.78 13.52
CA PHE A 65 -24.41 -6.70 13.38
C PHE A 65 -24.25 -6.00 12.03
N THR A 66 -25.34 -5.37 11.56
CA THR A 66 -25.29 -4.52 10.37
C THR A 66 -25.30 -3.05 10.71
N VAL A 67 -24.73 -2.24 9.82
CA VAL A 67 -24.80 -0.79 9.79
C VAL A 67 -25.52 -0.41 8.50
N ALA A 68 -26.77 0.09 8.60
CA ALA A 68 -27.60 0.37 7.44
C ALA A 68 -28.33 1.72 7.58
N PRO A 69 -28.68 2.39 6.46
CA PRO A 69 -29.65 3.47 6.52
C PRO A 69 -31.02 2.91 6.90
N GLN A 70 -31.78 3.64 7.68
CA GLN A 70 -33.12 3.20 8.08
C GLN A 70 -34.01 2.93 6.86
N GLY A 71 -34.48 1.66 6.73
CA GLY A 71 -35.27 1.21 5.59
C GLY A 71 -34.50 1.11 4.27
N GLY A 72 -33.17 1.16 4.31
CA GLY A 72 -32.30 1.07 3.15
C GLY A 72 -31.51 -0.23 3.03
N HIS A 73 -30.48 -0.19 2.17
CA HIS A 73 -29.63 -1.34 1.89
C HIS A 73 -28.76 -1.73 3.11
N GLU A 74 -28.87 -2.98 3.54
CA GLU A 74 -28.03 -3.57 4.61
C GLU A 74 -26.69 -4.05 4.04
N GLY A 75 -25.89 -3.12 3.57
CA GLY A 75 -24.66 -3.44 2.83
C GLY A 75 -23.46 -3.81 3.70
N ILE A 76 -23.40 -3.36 4.94
CA ILE A 76 -22.24 -3.55 5.82
C ILE A 76 -22.63 -4.41 7.01
N ARG A 77 -21.86 -5.50 7.23
CA ARG A 77 -21.98 -6.36 8.40
C ARG A 77 -20.62 -6.54 9.08
N PHE A 78 -20.58 -6.34 10.38
CA PHE A 78 -19.42 -6.64 11.22
C PHE A 78 -19.70 -7.94 12.01
N ALA A 79 -18.95 -8.98 11.71
CA ALA A 79 -18.88 -10.24 12.47
C ALA A 79 -17.63 -10.19 13.37
N CYS A 80 -17.55 -9.17 14.18
CA CYS A 80 -16.48 -8.86 15.14
C CYS A 80 -16.95 -7.83 16.14
N LEU A 81 -16.21 -7.67 17.24
CA LEU A 81 -16.28 -6.48 18.08
C LEU A 81 -15.32 -5.42 17.51
N PRO A 82 -15.77 -4.39 16.77
CA PRO A 82 -14.90 -3.50 16.01
C PRO A 82 -14.19 -2.48 16.94
N MET A 83 -13.29 -3.00 17.76
CA MET A 83 -12.45 -2.22 18.66
C MET A 83 -11.00 -2.22 18.15
N SER A 84 -10.10 -1.55 18.87
CA SER A 84 -8.68 -1.44 18.48
C SER A 84 -8.53 -0.82 17.09
N HIS A 85 -7.83 -1.45 16.16
CA HIS A 85 -7.58 -0.89 14.81
C HIS A 85 -8.84 -0.75 13.95
N GLU A 86 -9.86 -1.58 14.14
CA GLU A 86 -11.12 -1.51 13.38
C GLU A 86 -12.15 -0.51 13.95
N PHE A 87 -11.86 0.12 15.08
CA PHE A 87 -12.77 1.13 15.62
C PHE A 87 -12.97 2.31 14.66
N THR A 88 -11.92 2.72 13.98
CA THR A 88 -12.00 3.79 12.97
C THR A 88 -12.85 3.36 11.77
N SER A 89 -12.74 2.11 11.31
CA SER A 89 -13.58 1.57 10.22
C SER A 89 -15.06 1.59 10.60
N PHE A 90 -15.38 1.16 11.82
CA PHE A 90 -16.75 1.21 12.34
C PHE A 90 -17.31 2.64 12.40
N VAL A 91 -16.53 3.60 12.93
CA VAL A 91 -16.96 5.00 12.99
C VAL A 91 -17.17 5.61 11.60
N LEU A 92 -16.30 5.29 10.65
CA LEU A 92 -16.46 5.73 9.25
C LEU A 92 -17.68 5.08 8.59
N ALA A 93 -17.93 3.80 8.83
CA ALA A 93 -19.14 3.11 8.35
C ALA A 93 -20.41 3.82 8.85
N LEU A 94 -20.48 4.19 10.15
CA LEU A 94 -21.59 4.94 10.71
C LEU A 94 -21.78 6.29 10.01
N LEU A 95 -20.71 7.07 9.90
CA LEU A 95 -20.75 8.41 9.32
C LEU A 95 -21.15 8.40 7.84
N GLN A 96 -20.53 7.52 7.06
CA GLN A 96 -20.77 7.46 5.60
C GLN A 96 -22.13 6.86 5.29
N THR A 97 -22.56 5.81 6.00
CA THR A 97 -23.93 5.29 5.94
C THR A 97 -24.93 6.36 6.33
N GLY A 98 -24.63 7.20 7.31
CA GLY A 98 -25.43 8.35 7.71
C GLY A 98 -25.37 9.55 6.76
N GLY A 99 -24.72 9.43 5.61
CA GLY A 99 -24.68 10.45 4.55
C GLY A 99 -23.56 11.49 4.68
N HIS A 100 -22.56 11.26 5.53
CA HIS A 100 -21.33 12.06 5.51
C HIS A 100 -20.51 11.70 4.26
N PRO A 101 -20.03 12.68 3.46
CA PRO A 101 -19.31 12.39 2.23
C PRO A 101 -17.98 11.71 2.50
N ALA A 102 -17.66 10.69 1.70
CA ALA A 102 -16.35 10.07 1.69
C ALA A 102 -15.31 10.97 0.99
N LYS A 103 -14.05 10.81 1.36
CA LYS A 103 -12.94 11.52 0.74
C LYS A 103 -12.39 10.71 -0.44
N ILE A 104 -13.14 10.66 -1.51
CA ILE A 104 -12.75 10.02 -2.78
C ILE A 104 -12.96 10.98 -3.94
N SER A 105 -12.33 10.68 -5.08
CA SER A 105 -12.53 11.44 -6.31
C SER A 105 -13.92 11.17 -6.94
N ASP A 106 -14.39 12.11 -7.73
CA ASP A 106 -15.64 11.93 -8.50
C ASP A 106 -15.54 10.76 -9.48
N GLU A 107 -14.32 10.44 -9.95
CA GLU A 107 -14.05 9.31 -10.82
C GLU A 107 -14.24 7.98 -10.09
N GLU A 108 -13.61 7.81 -8.93
CA GLU A 108 -13.77 6.61 -8.10
C GLU A 108 -15.24 6.41 -7.70
N SER A 109 -15.95 7.48 -7.36
CA SER A 109 -17.38 7.42 -7.04
C SER A 109 -18.20 6.91 -8.22
N ARG A 110 -17.91 7.37 -9.45
CA ARG A 110 -18.57 6.90 -10.68
C ARG A 110 -18.23 5.44 -10.99
N GLN A 111 -16.97 5.05 -10.81
CA GLN A 111 -16.52 3.67 -10.99
C GLN A 111 -17.25 2.72 -10.04
N ILE A 112 -17.33 3.06 -8.75
CA ILE A 112 -18.06 2.26 -7.77
C ILE A 112 -19.54 2.12 -8.17
N ALA A 113 -20.19 3.22 -8.53
CA ALA A 113 -21.61 3.21 -8.93
C ALA A 113 -21.88 2.39 -10.20
N ALA A 114 -20.89 2.27 -11.09
CA ALA A 114 -20.98 1.51 -12.35
C ALA A 114 -20.75 0.00 -12.18
N LEU A 115 -20.20 -0.46 -11.05
CA LEU A 115 -19.94 -1.88 -10.80
C LEU A 115 -21.25 -2.68 -10.85
N LYS A 116 -21.21 -3.78 -11.58
CA LYS A 116 -22.34 -4.70 -11.70
C LYS A 116 -22.24 -5.80 -10.65
N GLY A 117 -23.36 -6.19 -10.07
CA GLY A 117 -23.41 -7.18 -9.02
C GLY A 117 -24.18 -8.45 -9.36
N PRO A 118 -24.35 -9.34 -8.38
CA PRO A 118 -24.06 -9.14 -6.96
C PRO A 118 -22.56 -9.18 -6.61
N LEU A 119 -22.12 -8.32 -5.69
CA LEU A 119 -20.77 -8.26 -5.17
C LEU A 119 -20.80 -8.50 -3.65
N ASN A 120 -20.75 -9.77 -3.26
CA ASN A 120 -20.76 -10.16 -1.84
C ASN A 120 -19.32 -10.33 -1.35
N PHE A 121 -18.80 -9.33 -0.65
CA PHE A 121 -17.48 -9.38 -0.06
C PHE A 121 -17.51 -9.97 1.34
N GLU A 122 -16.53 -10.82 1.64
CA GLU A 122 -16.23 -11.28 2.98
C GLU A 122 -14.75 -11.02 3.22
N VAL A 123 -14.44 -10.19 4.21
CA VAL A 123 -13.05 -9.84 4.55
C VAL A 123 -12.70 -10.41 5.92
N PHE A 124 -11.74 -11.34 5.93
CA PHE A 124 -11.15 -11.85 7.16
C PHE A 124 -10.08 -10.87 7.66
N ILE A 125 -10.21 -10.50 8.92
CA ILE A 125 -9.34 -9.54 9.61
C ILE A 125 -8.79 -10.12 10.92
N SER A 126 -7.87 -9.39 11.53
CA SER A 126 -7.53 -9.51 12.95
C SER A 126 -7.61 -8.11 13.58
N LEU A 127 -8.17 -8.01 14.75
CA LEU A 127 -8.29 -6.74 15.50
C LEU A 127 -6.93 -6.10 15.84
N SER A 128 -5.83 -6.86 15.77
CA SER A 128 -4.45 -6.38 15.93
C SER A 128 -3.72 -6.06 14.61
N CYS A 129 -4.39 -6.21 13.47
CA CYS A 129 -3.80 -6.00 12.16
C CYS A 129 -3.81 -4.52 11.77
N HIS A 130 -2.65 -3.92 11.51
CA HIS A 130 -2.55 -2.51 11.09
C HIS A 130 -2.96 -2.27 9.63
N ASN A 131 -2.94 -3.30 8.78
CA ASN A 131 -3.24 -3.22 7.34
C ASN A 131 -4.71 -3.51 7.01
N CYS A 132 -5.46 -4.11 7.96
CA CYS A 132 -6.85 -4.51 7.74
C CYS A 132 -7.81 -3.32 7.56
N PRO A 133 -7.70 -2.23 8.36
CA PRO A 133 -8.66 -1.13 8.28
C PRO A 133 -8.77 -0.47 6.90
N GLU A 134 -7.67 -0.37 6.16
CA GLU A 134 -7.69 0.27 4.84
C GLU A 134 -8.52 -0.54 3.83
N VAL A 135 -8.40 -1.87 3.85
CA VAL A 135 -9.18 -2.76 2.99
C VAL A 135 -10.66 -2.78 3.42
N VAL A 136 -10.93 -2.84 4.73
CA VAL A 136 -12.29 -2.79 5.28
C VAL A 136 -12.99 -1.49 4.86
N GLN A 137 -12.36 -0.34 5.06
CA GLN A 137 -12.92 0.96 4.70
C GLN A 137 -13.18 1.11 3.20
N ALA A 138 -12.31 0.56 2.36
CA ALA A 138 -12.51 0.57 0.91
C ALA A 138 -13.73 -0.29 0.50
N LEU A 139 -13.90 -1.47 1.09
CA LEU A 139 -15.04 -2.36 0.82
C LEU A 139 -16.34 -1.80 1.38
N ASP A 140 -16.33 -1.23 2.60
CA ASP A 140 -17.47 -0.55 3.20
C ASP A 140 -17.97 0.59 2.29
N LEU A 141 -17.03 1.38 1.76
CA LEU A 141 -17.35 2.47 0.85
C LEU A 141 -17.97 1.97 -0.46
N ILE A 142 -17.45 0.89 -1.04
CA ILE A 142 -18.04 0.25 -2.23
C ILE A 142 -19.49 -0.16 -1.92
N SER A 143 -19.75 -0.76 -0.77
CA SER A 143 -21.08 -1.19 -0.34
C SER A 143 -22.04 -0.02 -0.08
N ILE A 144 -21.55 1.10 0.43
CA ILE A 144 -22.37 2.31 0.67
C ILE A 144 -22.79 2.98 -0.64
N LEU A 145 -21.89 3.00 -1.63
CA LEU A 145 -22.09 3.70 -2.90
C LEU A 145 -22.71 2.83 -3.99
N ASN A 146 -22.70 1.51 -3.82
CA ASN A 146 -23.27 0.57 -4.78
C ASN A 146 -24.24 -0.41 -4.09
N PRO A 147 -25.55 -0.35 -4.39
CA PRO A 147 -26.54 -1.22 -3.77
C PRO A 147 -26.43 -2.70 -4.16
N ASN A 148 -25.61 -3.02 -5.18
CA ASN A 148 -25.35 -4.42 -5.56
C ASN A 148 -24.19 -5.04 -4.75
N ALA A 149 -23.55 -4.25 -3.88
CA ALA A 149 -22.42 -4.69 -3.08
C ALA A 149 -22.82 -4.87 -1.61
N THR A 150 -22.33 -5.95 -1.00
CA THR A 150 -22.38 -6.18 0.45
C THR A 150 -20.99 -6.52 0.95
N VAL A 151 -20.70 -6.17 2.20
CA VAL A 151 -19.44 -6.54 2.85
C VAL A 151 -19.72 -7.13 4.23
N THR A 152 -19.05 -8.24 4.55
CA THR A 152 -18.99 -8.81 5.89
C THR A 152 -17.57 -8.82 6.38
N VAL A 153 -17.32 -8.06 7.44
CA VAL A 153 -16.01 -7.98 8.14
C VAL A 153 -15.99 -9.08 9.19
N ILE A 154 -15.04 -10.01 9.10
CA ILE A 154 -15.00 -11.24 9.90
C ILE A 154 -13.70 -11.27 10.70
N ASP A 155 -13.79 -11.28 12.03
CA ASP A 155 -12.62 -11.56 12.87
C ASP A 155 -12.25 -13.03 12.80
N GLY A 156 -11.09 -13.32 12.21
CA GLY A 156 -10.58 -14.69 12.11
C GLY A 156 -10.27 -15.34 13.46
N ALA A 157 -10.11 -14.57 14.55
CA ALA A 157 -9.97 -15.13 15.88
C ALA A 157 -11.30 -15.58 16.48
N LEU A 158 -12.41 -14.90 16.15
CA LEU A 158 -13.76 -15.27 16.57
C LEU A 158 -14.32 -16.41 15.72
N PHE A 159 -14.04 -16.41 14.41
CA PHE A 159 -14.53 -17.41 13.44
C PHE A 159 -13.41 -18.33 12.94
N ARG A 160 -12.66 -18.95 13.88
CA ARG A 160 -11.45 -19.75 13.57
C ARG A 160 -11.68 -20.93 12.66
N GLU A 161 -12.78 -21.66 12.88
CA GLU A 161 -13.10 -22.83 12.08
C GLU A 161 -13.41 -22.46 10.61
N GLU A 162 -14.13 -21.36 10.43
CA GLU A 162 -14.42 -20.82 9.10
C GLU A 162 -13.15 -20.32 8.40
N ALA A 163 -12.30 -19.58 9.10
CA ALA A 163 -11.02 -19.10 8.57
C ALA A 163 -10.10 -20.26 8.16
N ALA A 164 -10.01 -21.29 9.00
CA ALA A 164 -9.23 -22.50 8.70
C ALA A 164 -9.81 -23.28 7.52
N GLY A 165 -11.14 -23.49 7.47
CA GLY A 165 -11.81 -24.18 6.38
C GLY A 165 -11.65 -23.47 5.02
N ARG A 166 -11.42 -22.17 5.02
CA ARG A 166 -11.17 -21.36 3.81
C ARG A 166 -9.68 -21.11 3.54
N ASN A 167 -8.76 -21.74 4.27
CA ASN A 167 -7.31 -21.58 4.14
C ASN A 167 -6.85 -20.11 4.27
N VAL A 168 -7.43 -19.35 5.20
CA VAL A 168 -7.01 -17.98 5.48
C VAL A 168 -5.70 -18.02 6.27
N MET A 169 -4.58 -17.81 5.58
CA MET A 169 -3.23 -17.89 6.17
C MET A 169 -2.68 -16.51 6.58
N ALA A 170 -3.28 -15.44 6.09
CA ALA A 170 -2.87 -14.06 6.38
C ALA A 170 -4.09 -13.14 6.34
N VAL A 171 -3.99 -11.97 6.98
CA VAL A 171 -5.04 -10.95 6.99
C VAL A 171 -4.48 -9.57 6.57
N PRO A 172 -5.27 -8.76 5.86
CA PRO A 172 -6.62 -9.03 5.38
C PRO A 172 -6.66 -10.02 4.23
N THR A 173 -7.65 -10.91 4.20
CA THR A 173 -7.97 -11.76 3.05
C THR A 173 -9.44 -11.57 2.68
N VAL A 174 -9.69 -11.26 1.41
CA VAL A 174 -11.03 -10.97 0.87
C VAL A 174 -11.48 -12.06 -0.06
N PHE A 175 -12.72 -12.50 0.15
CA PHE A 175 -13.47 -13.34 -0.77
C PHE A 175 -14.56 -12.51 -1.45
N LEU A 176 -14.79 -12.75 -2.72
CA LEU A 176 -15.87 -12.18 -3.51
C LEU A 176 -16.76 -13.31 -4.02
N ASN A 177 -18.05 -13.27 -3.68
CA ASN A 177 -19.02 -14.32 -4.03
C ASN A 177 -18.51 -15.73 -3.64
N GLY A 178 -17.87 -15.85 -2.48
CA GLY A 178 -17.33 -17.11 -1.96
C GLY A 178 -15.98 -17.55 -2.57
N GLN A 179 -15.45 -16.87 -3.59
CA GLN A 179 -14.18 -17.17 -4.20
C GLN A 179 -13.07 -16.25 -3.65
N SER A 180 -11.84 -16.79 -3.49
CA SER A 180 -10.68 -15.97 -3.08
C SER A 180 -10.46 -14.83 -4.07
N PHE A 181 -10.46 -13.60 -3.57
CA PHE A 181 -10.38 -12.40 -4.41
C PHE A 181 -9.05 -11.68 -4.25
N LEU A 182 -8.66 -11.31 -3.02
CA LEU A 182 -7.36 -10.66 -2.77
C LEU A 182 -6.88 -10.96 -1.35
N SER A 183 -5.56 -10.76 -1.12
CA SER A 183 -4.94 -10.88 0.19
C SER A 183 -3.89 -9.78 0.36
N GLY A 184 -3.68 -9.37 1.62
CA GLY A 184 -2.79 -8.27 2.00
C GLY A 184 -3.43 -6.90 1.77
N ARG A 185 -2.69 -5.86 2.20
CA ARG A 185 -3.11 -4.46 2.05
C ARG A 185 -3.34 -4.10 0.58
N ARG A 186 -4.45 -3.41 0.31
CA ARG A 186 -4.81 -2.88 -1.01
C ARG A 186 -5.53 -1.56 -0.85
N GLU A 187 -5.20 -0.63 -1.73
CA GLU A 187 -5.92 0.64 -1.85
C GLU A 187 -7.23 0.48 -2.64
N LEU A 188 -8.16 1.42 -2.47
CA LEU A 188 -9.44 1.41 -3.18
C LEU A 188 -9.27 1.29 -4.70
N SER A 189 -8.33 2.03 -5.28
CA SER A 189 -8.03 2.01 -6.71
C SER A 189 -7.61 0.63 -7.23
N GLU A 190 -6.83 -0.13 -6.45
CA GLU A 190 -6.40 -1.48 -6.81
C GLU A 190 -7.57 -2.47 -6.74
N ILE A 191 -8.46 -2.29 -5.75
CA ILE A 191 -9.68 -3.11 -5.61
C ILE A 191 -10.61 -2.85 -6.80
N LEU A 192 -10.84 -1.59 -7.15
CA LEU A 192 -11.68 -1.21 -8.29
C LEU A 192 -11.13 -1.72 -9.62
N ALA A 193 -9.83 -1.59 -9.85
CA ALA A 193 -9.17 -2.12 -11.04
C ALA A 193 -9.33 -3.64 -11.19
N LYS A 194 -9.43 -4.36 -10.08
CA LYS A 194 -9.64 -5.81 -10.10
C LYS A 194 -11.12 -6.20 -10.29
N LEU A 195 -12.06 -5.35 -9.89
CA LEU A 195 -13.49 -5.58 -10.01
C LEU A 195 -14.03 -5.30 -11.41
N ASP A 196 -13.49 -4.31 -12.08
CA ASP A 196 -13.98 -3.85 -13.38
C ASP A 196 -12.93 -4.02 -14.48
N THR A 197 -12.95 -5.16 -15.12
CA THR A 197 -12.08 -5.46 -16.29
C THR A 197 -12.35 -4.49 -17.45
N SER A 198 -13.56 -3.94 -17.58
CA SER A 198 -13.89 -2.99 -18.64
C SER A 198 -13.21 -1.63 -18.44
N VAL A 199 -13.04 -1.21 -17.18
CA VAL A 199 -12.24 -0.01 -16.86
C VAL A 199 -10.76 -0.25 -17.14
N ALA A 200 -10.25 -1.43 -16.79
CA ALA A 200 -8.88 -1.82 -17.09
C ALA A 200 -8.63 -1.86 -18.61
N GLU A 201 -9.56 -2.43 -19.38
CA GLU A 201 -9.50 -2.47 -20.85
C GLU A 201 -9.60 -1.06 -21.47
N ALA A 202 -10.50 -0.21 -20.95
CA ALA A 202 -10.62 1.17 -21.41
C ALA A 202 -9.36 2.01 -21.09
N ALA A 203 -8.80 1.84 -19.89
CA ALA A 203 -7.53 2.47 -19.50
C ALA A 203 -6.38 1.99 -20.37
N GLN A 204 -6.29 0.68 -20.62
CA GLN A 204 -5.31 0.09 -21.55
C GLN A 204 -5.45 0.68 -22.97
N ALA A 205 -6.67 0.74 -23.48
CA ALA A 205 -6.95 1.33 -24.80
C ALA A 205 -6.58 2.81 -24.86
N SER A 206 -6.90 3.58 -23.80
CA SER A 206 -6.56 5.01 -23.70
C SER A 206 -5.04 5.25 -23.69
N ILE A 207 -4.28 4.43 -22.96
CA ILE A 207 -2.82 4.49 -22.96
C ILE A 207 -2.27 4.14 -24.34
N SER A 208 -2.77 3.07 -24.96
CA SER A 208 -2.32 2.58 -26.26
C SER A 208 -2.70 3.53 -27.43
N ALA A 209 -3.74 4.33 -27.27
CA ALA A 209 -4.18 5.33 -28.23
C ALA A 209 -3.32 6.61 -28.24
N LYS A 210 -2.38 6.77 -27.30
CA LYS A 210 -1.50 7.94 -27.25
C LYS A 210 -0.65 8.02 -28.52
N ALA A 211 -0.56 9.23 -29.09
CA ALA A 211 0.32 9.47 -30.22
C ALA A 211 1.79 9.17 -29.85
N PRO A 212 2.62 8.75 -30.79
CA PRO A 212 4.02 8.44 -30.52
C PRO A 212 4.77 9.61 -29.89
N PHE A 213 5.66 9.29 -28.96
CA PHE A 213 6.51 10.26 -28.27
C PHE A 213 7.80 10.52 -29.06
N ASP A 214 8.38 11.70 -28.89
CA ASP A 214 9.77 11.94 -29.29
C ASP A 214 10.71 11.30 -28.28
N VAL A 215 10.40 11.44 -27.00
CA VAL A 215 11.15 10.85 -25.88
C VAL A 215 10.19 10.18 -24.90
N LEU A 216 10.44 8.92 -24.60
CA LEU A 216 9.74 8.19 -23.54
C LEU A 216 10.75 7.77 -22.47
N VAL A 217 10.52 8.23 -21.25
CA VAL A 217 11.39 7.95 -20.10
C VAL A 217 10.81 6.78 -19.31
N VAL A 218 11.60 5.79 -18.98
CA VAL A 218 11.23 4.65 -18.16
C VAL A 218 11.82 4.83 -16.75
N GLY A 219 10.95 5.07 -15.78
CA GLY A 219 11.30 5.35 -14.39
C GLY A 219 11.21 6.85 -14.06
N SER A 220 10.67 7.17 -12.88
CA SER A 220 10.43 8.55 -12.41
C SER A 220 11.16 8.90 -11.11
N GLY A 221 12.28 8.24 -10.83
CA GLY A 221 13.23 8.70 -9.82
C GLY A 221 13.92 10.01 -10.25
N PRO A 222 14.92 10.50 -9.50
CA PRO A 222 15.61 11.77 -9.79
C PRO A 222 16.14 11.86 -11.22
N ALA A 223 16.74 10.79 -11.73
CA ALA A 223 17.30 10.74 -13.10
C ALA A 223 16.20 10.83 -14.17
N GLY A 224 15.14 10.01 -14.05
CA GLY A 224 14.05 10.00 -15.03
C GLY A 224 13.24 11.29 -15.02
N SER A 225 12.92 11.81 -13.83
CA SER A 225 12.23 13.10 -13.71
C SER A 225 13.02 14.23 -14.34
N THR A 226 14.34 14.29 -14.08
CA THR A 226 15.21 15.29 -14.70
C THR A 226 15.25 15.13 -16.24
N ALA A 227 15.41 13.91 -16.73
CA ALA A 227 15.43 13.63 -18.17
C ALA A 227 14.13 14.07 -18.87
N ALA A 228 12.97 13.74 -18.29
CA ALA A 228 11.66 14.11 -18.83
C ALA A 228 11.48 15.64 -18.86
N ILE A 229 11.82 16.33 -17.76
CA ILE A 229 11.75 17.80 -17.68
C ILE A 229 12.62 18.43 -18.76
N TYR A 230 13.87 18.00 -18.92
CA TYR A 230 14.76 18.57 -19.93
C TYR A 230 14.33 18.28 -21.36
N ALA A 231 13.74 17.11 -21.64
CA ALA A 231 13.16 16.79 -22.95
C ALA A 231 11.95 17.71 -23.25
N ALA A 232 11.04 17.86 -22.30
CA ALA A 232 9.88 18.75 -22.44
C ALA A 232 10.29 20.22 -22.64
N ARG A 233 11.29 20.70 -21.90
CA ARG A 233 11.85 22.05 -22.06
C ARG A 233 12.45 22.33 -23.44
N LYS A 234 12.80 21.29 -24.20
CA LYS A 234 13.26 21.41 -25.59
C LYS A 234 12.09 21.33 -26.59
N GLY A 235 10.86 21.31 -26.13
CA GLY A 235 9.66 21.21 -26.97
C GLY A 235 9.43 19.81 -27.57
N LEU A 236 10.09 18.79 -27.00
CA LEU A 236 9.88 17.39 -27.45
C LEU A 236 8.62 16.84 -26.80
N ARG A 237 7.80 16.12 -27.58
CA ARG A 237 6.68 15.37 -27.02
C ARG A 237 7.22 14.27 -26.11
N THR A 238 7.02 14.46 -24.80
CA THR A 238 7.64 13.67 -23.77
C THR A 238 6.62 12.88 -22.96
N GLY A 239 6.89 11.60 -22.74
CA GLY A 239 6.17 10.76 -21.79
C GLY A 239 7.11 10.20 -20.75
N ILE A 240 6.56 9.86 -19.57
CA ILE A 240 7.26 9.15 -18.52
C ILE A 240 6.39 8.00 -18.01
N VAL A 241 6.97 6.79 -17.95
CA VAL A 241 6.32 5.57 -17.44
C VAL A 241 7.00 5.16 -16.16
N ALA A 242 6.25 4.94 -15.10
CA ALA A 242 6.78 4.49 -13.83
C ALA A 242 5.74 3.72 -13.01
N ASP A 243 6.21 2.79 -12.20
CA ASP A 243 5.42 2.11 -11.18
C ASP A 243 4.93 3.10 -10.11
N ARG A 244 5.83 3.99 -9.67
CA ARG A 244 5.51 5.08 -8.71
C ARG A 244 6.35 6.32 -9.00
N LEU A 245 5.78 7.49 -8.77
CA LEU A 245 6.50 8.75 -8.89
C LEU A 245 7.53 8.89 -7.77
N GLY A 246 8.70 9.48 -8.10
CA GLY A 246 9.84 9.63 -7.18
C GLY A 246 10.73 8.39 -7.06
N GLY A 247 10.24 7.21 -7.48
CA GLY A 247 11.03 5.97 -7.44
C GLY A 247 11.48 5.58 -6.03
N GLN A 248 12.66 4.98 -5.91
CA GLN A 248 13.22 4.47 -4.66
C GLN A 248 13.52 5.56 -3.61
N VAL A 249 13.64 6.82 -4.01
CA VAL A 249 13.83 7.95 -3.09
C VAL A 249 12.75 8.00 -2.00
N ASN A 250 11.51 7.59 -2.31
CA ASN A 250 10.42 7.55 -1.34
C ASN A 250 10.73 6.69 -0.09
N GLU A 251 11.67 5.75 -0.18
CA GLU A 251 12.04 4.84 0.91
C GLU A 251 13.13 5.41 1.83
N THR A 252 13.68 6.58 1.50
CA THR A 252 14.78 7.18 2.24
C THR A 252 14.24 8.09 3.34
N ALA A 253 14.57 7.79 4.59
CA ALA A 253 14.07 8.53 5.75
C ALA A 253 14.74 9.91 5.91
N ASP A 254 16.01 10.02 5.54
CA ASP A 254 16.80 11.24 5.70
C ASP A 254 17.78 11.43 4.53
N ILE A 255 17.78 12.62 3.92
CA ILE A 255 18.59 12.96 2.74
C ILE A 255 19.34 14.27 3.01
N GLU A 256 20.67 14.17 3.14
CA GLU A 256 21.57 15.31 3.34
C GLU A 256 22.62 15.46 2.21
N ASN A 257 22.57 14.57 1.22
CA ASN A 257 23.53 14.49 0.11
C ASN A 257 22.96 14.93 -1.24
N PHE A 258 21.75 15.50 -1.27
CA PHE A 258 21.18 16.06 -2.50
C PHE A 258 21.59 17.53 -2.63
N THR A 259 22.43 17.83 -3.63
CA THR A 259 22.97 19.17 -3.86
C THR A 259 21.89 20.23 -3.86
N SER A 260 22.10 21.35 -3.18
CA SER A 260 21.22 22.49 -2.94
C SER A 260 20.12 22.30 -1.90
N ILE A 261 19.94 21.10 -1.36
CA ILE A 261 19.04 20.83 -0.25
C ILE A 261 19.87 20.33 0.93
N LEU A 262 19.92 21.10 2.00
CA LEU A 262 20.76 20.78 3.16
C LEU A 262 20.25 19.53 3.89
N LYS A 263 18.91 19.41 4.00
CA LYS A 263 18.25 18.28 4.64
C LYS A 263 16.80 18.15 4.15
N THR A 264 16.40 16.92 3.85
CA THR A 264 15.02 16.59 3.47
C THR A 264 14.76 15.10 3.73
N ASP A 265 13.53 14.66 3.54
CA ASP A 265 13.17 13.25 3.49
C ASP A 265 12.80 12.82 2.06
N GLY A 266 12.73 11.52 1.83
CA GLY A 266 12.46 10.96 0.51
C GLY A 266 11.09 11.32 -0.03
N THR A 267 10.07 11.35 0.81
CA THR A 267 8.70 11.68 0.43
C THR A 267 8.59 13.13 -0.01
N ALA A 268 9.19 14.06 0.73
CA ALA A 268 9.23 15.48 0.37
C ALA A 268 9.99 15.70 -0.95
N LEU A 269 11.14 15.06 -1.12
CA LEU A 269 11.93 15.17 -2.34
C LEU A 269 11.19 14.58 -3.56
N ALA A 270 10.56 13.42 -3.42
CA ALA A 270 9.72 12.81 -4.47
C ALA A 270 8.51 13.67 -4.82
N GLY A 271 7.90 14.32 -3.81
CA GLY A 271 6.84 15.30 -4.00
C GLY A 271 7.29 16.50 -4.85
N ASN A 272 8.48 17.01 -4.59
CA ASN A 272 9.07 18.10 -5.38
C ASN A 272 9.33 17.69 -6.84
N PHE A 273 9.85 16.48 -7.11
CA PHE A 273 9.99 15.97 -8.47
C PHE A 273 8.64 15.85 -9.17
N THR A 274 7.64 15.33 -8.48
CA THR A 274 6.29 15.17 -9.01
C THR A 274 5.66 16.52 -9.37
N ALA A 275 5.76 17.50 -8.49
CA ALA A 275 5.25 18.85 -8.74
C ALA A 275 5.97 19.49 -9.95
N HIS A 276 7.28 19.31 -10.06
CA HIS A 276 8.07 19.82 -11.16
C HIS A 276 7.73 19.14 -12.49
N LEU A 277 7.55 17.81 -12.52
CA LEU A 277 7.07 17.09 -13.70
C LEU A 277 5.71 17.62 -14.18
N LYS A 278 4.76 17.81 -13.24
CA LYS A 278 3.40 18.30 -13.54
C LYS A 278 3.36 19.77 -14.01
N SER A 279 4.43 20.52 -13.84
CA SER A 279 4.53 21.92 -14.32
C SER A 279 4.86 22.02 -15.82
N TYR A 280 5.17 20.90 -16.46
CA TYR A 280 5.41 20.80 -17.91
C TYR A 280 4.35 19.90 -18.57
N ASP A 281 4.24 20.04 -19.90
CA ASP A 281 3.40 19.16 -20.72
C ASP A 281 4.11 17.81 -20.93
N ILE A 282 4.03 16.96 -19.91
CA ILE A 282 4.59 15.61 -19.88
C ILE A 282 3.46 14.63 -19.64
N ASP A 283 3.31 13.65 -20.53
CA ASP A 283 2.39 12.54 -20.33
C ASP A 283 2.94 11.63 -19.21
N ILE A 284 2.35 11.71 -18.01
CA ILE A 284 2.70 10.88 -16.85
C ILE A 284 1.84 9.62 -16.85
N ILE A 285 2.48 8.47 -17.02
CA ILE A 285 1.83 7.16 -17.13
C ILE A 285 2.23 6.31 -15.92
N THR A 286 1.40 6.37 -14.89
CA THR A 286 1.57 5.66 -13.61
C THR A 286 0.20 5.14 -13.11
N PRO A 287 0.14 4.10 -12.30
CA PRO A 287 1.20 3.17 -11.88
C PRO A 287 1.39 2.06 -12.93
N HIS A 288 2.45 2.08 -13.67
CA HIS A 288 2.70 1.08 -14.72
C HIS A 288 4.19 0.74 -14.84
N SER A 289 4.47 -0.56 -14.92
CA SER A 289 5.80 -1.10 -15.21
C SER A 289 5.91 -1.50 -16.67
N VAL A 290 7.12 -1.36 -17.23
CA VAL A 290 7.43 -1.80 -18.60
C VAL A 290 7.82 -3.27 -18.57
N ALA A 291 7.04 -4.12 -19.23
CA ALA A 291 7.32 -5.55 -19.36
C ALA A 291 8.31 -5.85 -20.49
N LYS A 292 8.23 -5.11 -21.61
CA LYS A 292 9.05 -5.38 -22.79
C LYS A 292 9.33 -4.11 -23.59
N ILE A 293 10.51 -4.04 -24.19
CA ILE A 293 10.93 -2.98 -25.11
C ILE A 293 11.44 -3.65 -26.38
N GLU A 294 10.90 -3.25 -27.53
CA GLU A 294 11.23 -3.81 -28.84
C GLU A 294 11.48 -2.71 -29.86
N ARG A 295 12.33 -2.98 -30.84
CA ARG A 295 12.51 -2.12 -32.00
C ARG A 295 11.48 -2.46 -33.06
N GLU A 296 10.72 -1.46 -33.54
CA GLU A 296 9.72 -1.58 -34.60
C GLU A 296 10.01 -0.55 -35.71
N GLY A 297 10.81 -0.93 -36.67
CA GLY A 297 11.32 0.00 -37.70
C GLY A 297 12.15 1.12 -37.06
N ASP A 298 11.76 2.37 -37.31
CA ASP A 298 12.44 3.56 -36.76
C ASP A 298 11.96 3.94 -35.36
N MET A 299 10.98 3.23 -34.83
CA MET A 299 10.39 3.49 -33.53
C MET A 299 10.74 2.40 -32.51
N TRP A 300 10.59 2.74 -31.23
CA TRP A 300 10.56 1.81 -30.14
C TRP A 300 9.12 1.54 -29.72
N ARG A 301 8.77 0.29 -29.52
CA ARG A 301 7.52 -0.15 -28.91
C ARG A 301 7.79 -0.61 -27.50
N LEU A 302 7.06 -0.03 -26.54
CA LEU A 302 7.07 -0.44 -25.15
C LEU A 302 5.74 -1.13 -24.86
N VAL A 303 5.81 -2.31 -24.27
CA VAL A 303 4.66 -3.04 -23.75
C VAL A 303 4.68 -2.95 -22.24
N LEU A 304 3.60 -2.48 -21.64
CA LEU A 304 3.43 -2.38 -20.20
C LEU A 304 2.90 -3.71 -19.64
N GLU A 305 3.05 -3.93 -18.33
CA GLU A 305 2.56 -5.16 -17.67
C GLU A 305 1.05 -5.36 -17.83
N ASN A 306 0.27 -4.29 -17.92
CA ASN A 306 -1.16 -4.35 -18.19
C ASN A 306 -1.52 -4.59 -19.66
N GLY A 307 -0.53 -4.81 -20.53
CA GLY A 307 -0.71 -5.03 -21.97
C GLY A 307 -0.87 -3.76 -22.83
N SER A 308 -0.83 -2.55 -22.23
CA SER A 308 -0.82 -1.30 -23.01
C SER A 308 0.44 -1.18 -23.83
N GLU A 309 0.34 -0.53 -25.01
CA GLU A 309 1.47 -0.29 -25.89
C GLU A 309 1.72 1.21 -26.06
N LEU A 310 2.99 1.59 -26.03
CA LEU A 310 3.44 2.94 -26.28
C LEU A 310 4.52 2.91 -27.37
N ARG A 311 4.56 3.97 -28.19
CA ARG A 311 5.58 4.13 -29.23
C ARG A 311 6.38 5.41 -29.02
N SER A 312 7.69 5.33 -29.26
CA SER A 312 8.59 6.47 -29.12
C SER A 312 9.76 6.40 -30.10
N LYS A 313 10.24 7.57 -30.56
CA LYS A 313 11.46 7.65 -31.36
C LYS A 313 12.70 7.32 -30.53
N THR A 314 12.69 7.71 -29.26
CA THR A 314 13.83 7.56 -28.35
C THR A 314 13.36 7.10 -26.96
N ILE A 315 14.14 6.25 -26.31
CA ILE A 315 13.89 5.82 -24.93
C ILE A 315 15.05 6.26 -24.03
N ILE A 316 14.72 6.76 -22.87
CA ILE A 316 15.68 6.97 -21.76
C ILE A 316 15.36 5.97 -20.66
N ALA A 317 16.24 4.99 -20.46
CA ALA A 317 16.11 4.01 -19.40
C ALA A 317 16.66 4.61 -18.08
N ALA A 318 15.76 4.91 -17.14
CA ALA A 318 16.07 5.42 -15.82
C ALA A 318 15.37 4.56 -14.75
N SER A 319 15.34 3.25 -14.96
CA SER A 319 14.61 2.26 -14.16
C SER A 319 15.12 2.12 -12.72
N GLY A 320 16.29 2.68 -12.42
CA GLY A 320 16.91 2.60 -11.11
C GLY A 320 17.43 1.20 -10.78
N ALA A 321 17.49 0.92 -9.48
CA ALA A 321 17.93 -0.36 -8.95
C ALA A 321 16.97 -0.84 -7.85
N ARG A 322 16.98 -2.11 -7.56
CA ARG A 322 16.32 -2.70 -6.39
C ARG A 322 17.38 -3.43 -5.55
N TRP A 323 17.33 -3.21 -4.27
CA TRP A 323 18.18 -3.93 -3.33
C TRP A 323 17.74 -5.39 -3.26
N LYS A 324 18.70 -6.30 -3.21
CA LYS A 324 18.42 -7.69 -2.86
C LYS A 324 18.17 -7.77 -1.37
N GLN A 325 17.05 -8.34 -0.99
CA GLN A 325 16.72 -8.66 0.39
C GLN A 325 17.31 -10.01 0.77
N LEU A 326 17.56 -10.20 2.07
CA LEU A 326 18.02 -11.48 2.61
C LEU A 326 16.85 -12.44 2.86
N GLU A 327 15.63 -11.89 2.99
CA GLU A 327 14.40 -12.62 3.29
C GLU A 327 14.49 -13.39 4.61
N VAL A 328 15.16 -12.79 5.61
CA VAL A 328 15.31 -13.37 6.94
C VAL A 328 14.35 -12.70 7.94
N PRO A 329 13.97 -13.42 9.02
CA PRO A 329 13.14 -12.83 10.07
C PRO A 329 13.77 -11.56 10.66
N GLY A 330 12.95 -10.50 10.79
CA GLY A 330 13.38 -9.20 11.33
C GLY A 330 13.92 -8.22 10.28
N GLU A 331 14.22 -8.63 9.05
CA GLU A 331 14.78 -7.72 8.04
C GLU A 331 13.85 -6.54 7.76
N GLU A 332 12.57 -6.79 7.50
CA GLU A 332 11.59 -5.74 7.25
C GLU A 332 11.22 -4.96 8.52
N GLU A 333 11.16 -5.65 9.67
CA GLU A 333 10.87 -5.02 10.96
C GLU A 333 11.93 -3.99 11.35
N PHE A 334 13.21 -4.27 11.09
CA PHE A 334 14.34 -3.42 11.45
C PHE A 334 14.80 -2.48 10.32
N LYS A 335 14.14 -2.49 9.19
CA LYS A 335 14.41 -1.57 8.07
C LYS A 335 14.30 -0.11 8.53
N GLY A 336 15.37 0.67 8.31
CA GLY A 336 15.49 2.05 8.82
C GLY A 336 15.75 2.18 10.34
N ARG A 337 15.83 1.06 11.09
CA ARG A 337 16.09 1.02 12.54
C ARG A 337 17.24 0.10 12.95
N GLY A 338 18.08 -0.26 12.00
CA GLY A 338 19.21 -1.17 12.20
C GLY A 338 19.56 -1.95 10.94
N VAL A 339 18.62 -2.19 10.05
CA VAL A 339 18.83 -2.74 8.72
C VAL A 339 18.76 -1.60 7.71
N ALA A 340 19.80 -1.48 6.87
CA ALA A 340 19.92 -0.45 5.83
C ALA A 340 20.53 -1.07 4.57
N TYR A 341 20.20 -0.49 3.42
CA TYR A 341 20.65 -1.00 2.11
C TYR A 341 21.58 -0.03 1.38
N CYS A 342 21.68 1.21 1.83
CA CYS A 342 22.51 2.24 1.21
C CYS A 342 23.62 2.71 2.18
N PRO A 343 24.87 2.28 2.01
CA PRO A 343 25.95 2.71 2.91
C PRO A 343 26.23 4.21 2.84
N HIS A 344 26.04 4.84 1.68
CA HIS A 344 26.24 6.28 1.51
C HIS A 344 25.12 7.13 2.09
N CYS A 345 23.86 6.59 2.10
CA CYS A 345 22.70 7.31 2.64
C CYS A 345 22.65 7.18 4.16
N ASP A 346 22.76 5.96 4.65
CA ASP A 346 22.53 5.61 6.06
C ASP A 346 23.82 5.47 6.87
N GLY A 347 24.99 5.40 6.21
CA GLY A 347 26.29 5.24 6.84
C GLY A 347 26.55 6.16 8.03
N PRO A 348 26.27 7.48 7.92
CA PRO A 348 26.47 8.42 9.04
C PRO A 348 25.71 8.04 10.32
N LEU A 349 24.55 7.36 10.22
CA LEU A 349 23.74 6.90 11.35
C LEU A 349 24.43 5.79 12.16
N PHE A 350 25.42 5.12 11.56
CA PHE A 350 26.17 4.02 12.16
C PHE A 350 27.55 4.44 12.69
N LYS A 351 27.83 5.76 12.76
CA LYS A 351 29.10 6.27 13.30
C LYS A 351 29.36 5.74 14.70
N GLY A 352 30.54 5.10 14.86
CA GLY A 352 31.00 4.53 16.12
C GLY A 352 30.27 3.23 16.54
N LYS A 353 29.34 2.69 15.72
CA LYS A 353 28.65 1.42 16.01
C LYS A 353 29.39 0.25 15.39
N ARG A 354 29.08 -0.98 15.83
CA ARG A 354 29.48 -2.21 15.15
C ARG A 354 28.49 -2.51 14.04
N VAL A 355 29.01 -2.79 12.84
CA VAL A 355 28.18 -3.01 11.64
C VAL A 355 28.53 -4.36 11.01
N ALA A 356 27.51 -5.07 10.55
CA ALA A 356 27.65 -6.22 9.67
C ALA A 356 27.20 -5.85 8.26
N VAL A 357 28.04 -6.13 7.26
CA VAL A 357 27.71 -6.00 5.84
C VAL A 357 27.49 -7.39 5.27
N VAL A 358 26.35 -7.61 4.63
CA VAL A 358 26.02 -8.93 4.06
C VAL A 358 26.14 -8.89 2.54
N GLY A 359 27.00 -9.73 2.00
CA GLY A 359 27.31 -9.86 0.57
C GLY A 359 28.75 -9.57 0.24
N GLY A 360 29.44 -10.52 -0.37
CA GLY A 360 30.85 -10.45 -0.74
C GLY A 360 31.10 -10.09 -2.20
N GLY A 361 30.14 -9.53 -2.90
CA GLY A 361 30.31 -8.92 -4.23
C GLY A 361 30.88 -7.50 -4.16
N ASN A 362 31.07 -6.85 -5.32
CA ASN A 362 31.64 -5.50 -5.39
C ASN A 362 30.93 -4.52 -4.44
N SER A 363 29.62 -4.42 -4.50
CA SER A 363 28.84 -3.48 -3.67
C SER A 363 28.99 -3.74 -2.17
N GLY A 364 29.04 -5.01 -1.74
CA GLY A 364 29.24 -5.34 -0.32
C GLY A 364 30.64 -5.02 0.17
N VAL A 365 31.66 -5.30 -0.65
CA VAL A 365 33.06 -4.94 -0.32
C VAL A 365 33.25 -3.45 -0.28
N GLU A 366 32.73 -2.70 -1.25
CA GLU A 366 32.74 -1.21 -1.26
C GLU A 366 32.04 -0.64 -0.03
N ALA A 367 30.84 -1.13 0.29
CA ALA A 367 30.11 -0.74 1.48
C ALA A 367 30.90 -0.99 2.77
N ALA A 368 31.55 -2.15 2.88
CA ALA A 368 32.38 -2.47 4.04
C ALA A 368 33.59 -1.54 4.17
N ILE A 369 34.22 -1.18 3.04
CA ILE A 369 35.33 -0.24 2.98
C ILE A 369 34.89 1.16 3.44
N ASP A 370 33.80 1.66 2.90
CA ASP A 370 33.28 2.99 3.23
C ASP A 370 32.86 3.08 4.71
N LEU A 371 32.18 2.06 5.21
CA LEU A 371 31.75 2.00 6.61
C LEU A 371 32.91 1.80 7.59
N ALA A 372 34.02 1.21 7.17
CA ALA A 372 35.20 1.05 8.03
C ALA A 372 35.82 2.41 8.46
N GLY A 373 35.60 3.46 7.70
CA GLY A 373 35.99 4.83 8.07
C GLY A 373 35.03 5.52 9.06
N ILE A 374 33.87 4.96 9.31
CA ILE A 374 32.77 5.57 10.08
C ILE A 374 32.43 4.75 11.32
N ALA A 375 32.32 3.44 11.19
CA ALA A 375 31.91 2.50 12.23
C ALA A 375 33.10 2.16 13.18
N SER A 376 32.79 1.68 14.39
CA SER A 376 33.81 1.19 15.31
C SER A 376 34.39 -0.18 14.92
N SER A 377 33.59 -0.99 14.23
CA SER A 377 34.04 -2.23 13.57
C SER A 377 33.06 -2.61 12.46
N VAL A 378 33.60 -3.25 11.42
CA VAL A 378 32.79 -3.77 10.30
C VAL A 378 33.10 -5.25 10.11
N VAL A 379 32.04 -6.06 10.02
CA VAL A 379 32.13 -7.49 9.71
C VAL A 379 31.47 -7.71 8.35
N LEU A 380 32.21 -8.28 7.40
CA LEU A 380 31.68 -8.65 6.09
C LEU A 380 31.29 -10.14 6.12
N LEU A 381 30.00 -10.40 5.89
CA LEU A 381 29.43 -11.75 5.86
C LEU A 381 29.22 -12.17 4.42
N GLN A 382 29.77 -13.34 4.05
CA GLN A 382 29.63 -13.94 2.73
C GLN A 382 29.11 -15.36 2.85
N ARG A 383 28.15 -15.75 2.00
CA ARG A 383 27.62 -17.13 2.00
C ARG A 383 28.60 -18.16 1.51
N GLY A 384 29.46 -17.82 0.55
CA GLY A 384 30.51 -18.69 0.03
C GLY A 384 31.81 -18.53 0.78
N SER A 385 32.78 -19.44 0.52
CA SER A 385 34.11 -19.42 1.11
C SER A 385 35.02 -18.30 0.59
N GLU A 386 34.67 -17.71 -0.56
CA GLU A 386 35.46 -16.64 -1.19
C GLU A 386 34.62 -15.43 -1.55
N LEU A 387 35.23 -14.24 -1.51
CA LEU A 387 34.62 -13.04 -2.01
C LEU A 387 34.49 -13.07 -3.54
N THR A 388 33.33 -12.65 -4.04
CA THR A 388 33.06 -12.60 -5.49
C THR A 388 33.34 -11.21 -6.10
N ALA A 389 33.80 -10.26 -5.29
CA ALA A 389 34.21 -8.93 -5.75
C ALA A 389 35.39 -9.04 -6.73
N LEU A 390 35.47 -8.10 -7.69
CA LEU A 390 36.60 -8.02 -8.63
C LEU A 390 37.90 -7.66 -7.91
N ALA A 391 39.04 -8.03 -8.54
CA ALA A 391 40.37 -7.86 -7.94
C ALA A 391 40.70 -6.43 -7.48
N PRO A 392 40.32 -5.33 -8.19
CA PRO A 392 40.59 -3.97 -7.71
C PRO A 392 39.94 -3.65 -6.37
N GLU A 393 38.70 -4.10 -6.12
CA GLU A 393 37.99 -3.87 -4.86
C GLU A 393 38.57 -4.74 -3.73
N ARG A 394 39.02 -5.97 -4.04
CA ARG A 394 39.69 -6.87 -3.07
C ARG A 394 41.01 -6.31 -2.56
N HIS A 395 41.72 -5.52 -3.38
CA HIS A 395 43.05 -4.98 -3.08
C HIS A 395 43.04 -3.54 -2.55
N ARG A 396 41.88 -2.89 -2.45
CA ARG A 396 41.81 -1.62 -1.73
C ARG A 396 42.24 -1.85 -0.28
N GLN A 397 43.40 -1.30 0.09
CA GLN A 397 43.92 -1.38 1.44
C GLN A 397 43.03 -0.57 2.38
N VAL A 398 42.15 -1.27 3.08
CA VAL A 398 41.46 -0.72 4.24
C VAL A 398 42.45 -0.81 5.41
N PRO A 399 42.58 0.19 6.29
CA PRO A 399 43.27 0.01 7.56
C PRO A 399 42.57 -1.10 8.33
N CYS A 400 43.12 -2.32 8.23
CA CYS A 400 42.48 -3.58 8.65
C CYS A 400 42.39 -3.80 10.17
N GLN A 401 42.30 -2.76 10.98
CA GLN A 401 42.07 -2.96 12.41
C GLN A 401 40.61 -3.36 12.75
N HIS A 402 39.69 -3.23 11.80
CA HIS A 402 38.25 -3.37 12.09
C HIS A 402 37.43 -4.19 11.07
N LEU A 403 38.04 -4.77 10.03
CA LEU A 403 37.37 -5.58 9.04
C LEU A 403 37.59 -7.08 9.27
N GLN A 404 36.55 -7.84 9.52
CA GLN A 404 36.56 -9.30 9.59
C GLN A 404 35.66 -9.89 8.52
N ALA A 405 36.18 -10.79 7.68
CA ALA A 405 35.40 -11.55 6.72
C ALA A 405 35.08 -12.94 7.29
N HIS A 406 33.81 -13.28 7.35
CA HIS A 406 33.33 -14.59 7.80
C HIS A 406 32.55 -15.29 6.68
N GLY A 407 32.93 -16.56 6.38
CA GLY A 407 32.10 -17.45 5.59
C GLY A 407 30.94 -17.96 6.45
N LEU A 408 29.73 -17.88 5.93
CA LEU A 408 28.55 -18.54 6.51
C LEU A 408 28.54 -19.97 5.94
N GLU A 409 29.06 -20.93 6.68
CA GLU A 409 28.76 -22.34 6.43
C GLU A 409 27.29 -22.59 6.72
N GLN A 410 26.64 -23.40 5.89
CA GLN A 410 25.20 -23.67 5.85
C GLN A 410 24.60 -23.86 7.24
N ALA A 411 23.65 -22.99 7.63
CA ALA A 411 22.72 -23.26 8.70
C ALA A 411 21.34 -23.57 8.11
#